data_91354fbbff8376c94f26683817163337
#
_entry.id   91354fbbff8376c94f26683817163337
#
_cell.length_a   1.000
_cell.length_b   1.000
_cell.length_c   1.000
_cell.angle_alpha   90.00
_cell.angle_beta   90.00
_cell.angle_gamma   90.00
#
_symmetry.space_group_name_H-M   'P 1'
#
loop_
_entity.id
_entity.type
_entity.pdbx_description
1 polymer ?
#
loop_
_entity_poly.entity_id
_entity_poly.type
_entity_poly.pdbx_seq_one_letter_code
_entity_poly.pdbx_strand_id
1 'polypeptide(L)'
;MTQQEFDVIVIGAGISGAALFYELARYTDIKNIALIEKYHAPAALNSKGTSNSQTIHCGDIETNYTLEKAKKVKRTADMIIKYGLLQNAQNQFMFSHQKMALAVGDSECEYMKKRHEEFGELYPYMKFFNKDKIKQIEPKVALGENGRDDRPENICAMGVEAGEVFTTVDFGKMSASLVEQGQKQGKNTFVAFNQEIVHIEKKDDIFILKTNTYQEYRSKAVVVNAGAHSLYLAHKMNLGMDKSCWPVAGSFYLTKQKLLNGKVYMVQNPKLPFAALHGDPDLLADMNTRFGPTALVIPKLERYHGLKSVPEFFEALKLDKTVLKVTFSMFKDPTIRNYILYNYLFELPFIDKSLFVKDAKKIVPSLKTSDIYYAKGFGGVRPQVIDKTRGELMLGEASITETPGIIFNMTPSPGATSCLGNAERDAKLMCEYLGAKFDEDKFASELL
;
A
#
# COMPACT_ATOMS: atom_id res chain seq x y z
N MET A 1 -34.64 14.06 -13.77
CA MET A 1 -33.61 13.66 -12.80
C MET A 1 -32.90 14.92 -12.37
N THR A 2 -32.90 15.26 -11.09
CA THR A 2 -32.16 16.41 -10.57
C THR A 2 -30.67 16.13 -10.76
N GLN A 3 -29.99 16.94 -11.57
CA GLN A 3 -28.54 16.86 -11.74
C GLN A 3 -27.89 17.17 -10.40
N GLN A 4 -27.20 16.21 -9.80
CA GLN A 4 -26.43 16.43 -8.58
C GLN A 4 -25.09 17.11 -8.94
N GLU A 5 -24.87 18.30 -8.41
CA GLU A 5 -23.63 19.06 -8.62
C GLU A 5 -22.85 19.15 -7.31
N PHE A 6 -21.54 18.92 -7.40
CA PHE A 6 -20.61 18.91 -6.28
C PHE A 6 -19.47 19.91 -6.48
N ASP A 7 -18.89 20.38 -5.39
CA ASP A 7 -17.65 21.14 -5.46
C ASP A 7 -16.47 20.22 -5.77
N VAL A 8 -16.40 19.03 -5.10
CA VAL A 8 -15.39 18.01 -5.34
C VAL A 8 -16.03 16.62 -5.38
N ILE A 9 -15.64 15.82 -6.38
CA ILE A 9 -15.92 14.37 -6.41
C ILE A 9 -14.60 13.62 -6.23
N VAL A 10 -14.56 12.71 -5.24
CA VAL A 10 -13.50 11.74 -5.03
C VAL A 10 -13.95 10.40 -5.63
N ILE A 11 -13.15 9.82 -6.54
CA ILE A 11 -13.42 8.52 -7.16
C ILE A 11 -12.55 7.44 -6.51
N GLY A 12 -13.20 6.42 -5.95
CA GLY A 12 -12.58 5.31 -5.24
C GLY A 12 -12.58 5.50 -3.73
N ALA A 13 -13.18 4.55 -3.00
CA ALA A 13 -13.24 4.52 -1.55
C ALA A 13 -12.20 3.54 -0.94
N GLY A 14 -11.08 3.30 -1.62
CA GLY A 14 -9.88 2.74 -1.02
C GLY A 14 -9.32 3.70 0.03
N ILE A 15 -8.28 3.27 0.76
CA ILE A 15 -7.73 4.07 1.87
C ILE A 15 -7.35 5.49 1.46
N SER A 16 -6.80 5.71 0.24
CA SER A 16 -6.40 7.04 -0.24
C SER A 16 -7.60 7.94 -0.51
N GLY A 17 -8.65 7.42 -1.17
CA GLY A 17 -9.85 8.21 -1.43
C GLY A 17 -10.69 8.45 -0.17
N ALA A 18 -10.75 7.48 0.74
CA ALA A 18 -11.40 7.64 2.04
C ALA A 18 -10.69 8.70 2.90
N ALA A 19 -9.35 8.73 2.89
CA ALA A 19 -8.55 9.74 3.58
C ALA A 19 -8.83 11.15 3.01
N LEU A 20 -8.81 11.30 1.68
CA LEU A 20 -9.10 12.58 1.05
C LEU A 20 -10.53 13.05 1.32
N PHE A 21 -11.52 12.15 1.22
CA PHE A 21 -12.90 12.49 1.54
C PHE A 21 -13.05 12.99 2.98
N TYR A 22 -12.38 12.32 3.93
CA TYR A 22 -12.36 12.74 5.33
C TYR A 22 -11.72 14.13 5.49
N GLU A 23 -10.55 14.36 4.90
CA GLU A 23 -9.83 15.63 5.04
C GLU A 23 -10.55 16.81 4.39
N LEU A 24 -11.10 16.61 3.20
CA LEU A 24 -11.97 17.63 2.56
C LEU A 24 -13.17 17.97 3.43
N ALA A 25 -13.79 16.97 4.04
CA ALA A 25 -14.94 17.20 4.91
C ALA A 25 -14.56 17.88 6.24
N ARG A 26 -13.40 17.54 6.84
CA ARG A 26 -13.03 17.98 8.17
C ARG A 26 -12.21 19.25 8.22
N TYR A 27 -11.28 19.43 7.26
CA TYR A 27 -10.25 20.48 7.31
C TYR A 27 -10.38 21.54 6.21
N THR A 28 -11.47 21.55 5.42
CA THR A 28 -11.68 22.59 4.42
C THR A 28 -13.02 23.28 4.63
N ASP A 29 -13.27 24.40 3.97
CA ASP A 29 -14.59 25.04 3.92
C ASP A 29 -15.40 24.66 2.67
N ILE A 30 -14.93 23.70 1.87
CA ILE A 30 -15.67 23.10 0.74
C ILE A 30 -16.96 22.46 1.26
N LYS A 31 -18.09 22.70 0.58
CA LYS A 31 -19.42 22.38 1.12
C LYS A 31 -20.03 21.10 0.57
N ASN A 32 -19.91 20.86 -0.75
CA ASN A 32 -20.58 19.76 -1.43
C ASN A 32 -19.53 18.75 -1.91
N ILE A 33 -19.40 17.63 -1.21
CA ILE A 33 -18.34 16.65 -1.44
C ILE A 33 -18.95 15.27 -1.72
N ALA A 34 -18.57 14.64 -2.83
CA ALA A 34 -18.99 13.28 -3.13
C ALA A 34 -17.83 12.29 -3.08
N LEU A 35 -18.12 11.05 -2.66
CA LEU A 35 -17.27 9.88 -2.77
C LEU A 35 -18.00 8.81 -3.58
N ILE A 36 -17.43 8.38 -4.70
CA ILE A 36 -18.04 7.41 -5.60
C ILE A 36 -17.16 6.18 -5.69
N GLU A 37 -17.74 5.01 -5.41
CA GLU A 37 -17.02 3.72 -5.37
C GLU A 37 -17.74 2.68 -6.23
N LYS A 38 -16.96 1.94 -7.02
CA LYS A 38 -17.52 0.90 -7.89
C LYS A 38 -17.97 -0.37 -7.16
N TYR A 39 -17.46 -0.62 -5.99
CA TYR A 39 -17.82 -1.75 -5.15
C TYR A 39 -18.86 -1.38 -4.10
N HIS A 40 -19.37 -2.41 -3.40
CA HIS A 40 -20.46 -2.31 -2.43
C HIS A 40 -20.05 -1.66 -1.10
N ALA A 41 -18.76 -1.46 -0.84
CA ALA A 41 -18.25 -0.95 0.41
C ALA A 41 -16.88 -0.29 0.25
N PRO A 42 -16.43 0.54 1.21
CA PRO A 42 -15.06 1.05 1.23
C PRO A 42 -14.05 -0.10 1.29
N ALA A 43 -12.88 0.12 0.75
CA ALA A 43 -11.74 -0.81 0.82
C ALA A 43 -12.04 -2.24 0.32
N ALA A 44 -12.92 -2.40 -0.65
CA ALA A 44 -13.31 -3.72 -1.16
C ALA A 44 -12.21 -4.44 -1.97
N LEU A 45 -11.14 -3.73 -2.37
CA LEU A 45 -10.08 -4.25 -3.23
C LEU A 45 -8.70 -4.20 -2.53
N ASN A 46 -7.79 -3.34 -2.98
CA ASN A 46 -6.38 -3.32 -2.52
C ASN A 46 -6.21 -2.86 -1.06
N SER A 47 -7.10 -2.03 -0.56
CA SER A 47 -7.10 -1.57 0.83
C SER A 47 -7.74 -2.56 1.81
N LYS A 48 -8.41 -3.61 1.32
CA LYS A 48 -8.93 -4.69 2.15
C LYS A 48 -7.79 -5.30 2.99
N GLY A 49 -8.04 -5.58 4.26
CA GLY A 49 -7.00 -6.10 5.18
C GLY A 49 -6.30 -7.37 4.67
N THR A 50 -6.99 -8.22 3.89
CA THR A 50 -6.39 -9.41 3.26
C THR A 50 -5.50 -9.08 2.06
N SER A 51 -5.52 -7.85 1.54
CA SER A 51 -4.81 -7.46 0.31
C SER A 51 -3.48 -6.74 0.55
N ASN A 52 -3.12 -6.49 1.81
CA ASN A 52 -1.90 -5.78 2.19
C ASN A 52 -1.28 -6.38 3.47
N SER A 53 -0.11 -5.89 3.89
CA SER A 53 0.62 -6.40 5.06
C SER A 53 0.04 -5.97 6.40
N GLN A 54 -1.00 -5.15 6.43
CA GLN A 54 -1.53 -4.58 7.68
C GLN A 54 -0.45 -3.85 8.52
N THR A 55 0.64 -3.41 7.90
CA THR A 55 1.78 -2.81 8.58
C THR A 55 1.76 -1.30 8.42
N ILE A 56 2.00 -0.59 9.52
CA ILE A 56 2.36 0.83 9.48
C ILE A 56 3.84 0.88 9.08
N HIS A 57 4.10 1.27 7.83
CA HIS A 57 5.43 1.43 7.28
C HIS A 57 5.98 2.80 7.67
N CYS A 58 6.82 2.83 8.69
CA CYS A 58 7.38 4.09 9.22
C CYS A 58 8.73 4.46 8.58
N GLY A 59 9.33 3.61 7.74
CA GLY A 59 10.70 3.76 7.26
C GLY A 59 11.74 3.17 8.21
N ASP A 60 11.31 2.58 9.31
CA ASP A 60 12.16 2.01 10.36
C ASP A 60 12.67 0.59 10.01
N ILE A 61 11.82 -0.25 9.40
CA ILE A 61 12.18 -1.61 8.96
C ILE A 61 12.45 -1.72 7.46
N GLU A 62 12.20 -0.68 6.68
CA GLU A 62 12.50 -0.61 5.25
C GLU A 62 14.00 -0.38 5.06
N THR A 63 14.77 -1.46 5.07
CA THR A 63 16.25 -1.42 5.13
C THR A 63 16.91 -0.79 3.89
N ASN A 64 16.19 -0.59 2.80
CA ASN A 64 16.65 0.07 1.57
C ASN A 64 16.33 1.57 1.50
N TYR A 65 15.73 2.16 2.56
CA TYR A 65 15.43 3.60 2.56
C TYR A 65 16.65 4.41 3.01
N THR A 66 16.84 5.57 2.38
CA THR A 66 17.72 6.62 2.89
C THR A 66 17.08 7.30 4.10
N LEU A 67 17.89 7.98 4.92
CA LEU A 67 17.40 8.71 6.08
C LEU A 67 16.38 9.79 5.70
N GLU A 68 16.61 10.49 4.58
CA GLU A 68 15.69 11.51 4.06
C GLU A 68 14.31 10.90 3.70
N LYS A 69 14.32 9.78 2.96
CA LYS A 69 13.09 9.06 2.63
C LYS A 69 12.38 8.56 3.88
N ALA A 70 13.13 8.05 4.85
CA ALA A 70 12.60 7.58 6.12
C ALA A 70 11.90 8.69 6.92
N LYS A 71 12.50 9.89 7.01
CA LYS A 71 11.89 11.07 7.66
C LYS A 71 10.55 11.43 7.04
N LYS A 72 10.49 11.45 5.69
CA LYS A 72 9.25 11.76 4.96
C LYS A 72 8.15 10.73 5.23
N VAL A 73 8.50 9.44 5.19
CA VAL A 73 7.55 8.34 5.42
C VAL A 73 7.10 8.29 6.87
N LYS A 74 8.00 8.57 7.83
CA LYS A 74 7.67 8.64 9.25
C LYS A 74 6.58 9.66 9.53
N ARG A 75 6.67 10.87 8.95
CA ARG A 75 5.64 11.90 9.13
C ARG A 75 4.25 11.37 8.77
N THR A 76 4.11 10.71 7.62
CA THR A 76 2.81 10.18 7.18
C THR A 76 2.35 8.97 8.01
N ALA A 77 3.28 8.17 8.50
CA ALA A 77 2.97 7.07 9.41
C ALA A 77 2.48 7.57 10.78
N ASP A 78 3.10 8.63 11.30
CA ASP A 78 2.68 9.28 12.56
C ASP A 78 1.24 9.82 12.42
N MET A 79 0.84 10.34 11.27
CA MET A 79 -0.54 10.77 11.00
C MET A 79 -1.55 9.62 11.13
N ILE A 80 -1.19 8.41 10.63
CA ILE A 80 -2.04 7.21 10.81
C ILE A 80 -2.26 6.91 12.29
N ILE A 81 -1.19 6.97 13.07
CA ILE A 81 -1.25 6.71 14.52
C ILE A 81 -2.11 7.77 15.20
N LYS A 82 -1.92 9.05 14.89
CA LYS A 82 -2.72 10.15 15.46
C LYS A 82 -4.19 10.05 15.07
N TYR A 83 -4.51 9.74 13.82
CA TYR A 83 -5.88 9.45 13.42
C TYR A 83 -6.47 8.28 14.21
N GLY A 84 -5.74 7.19 14.35
CA GLY A 84 -6.17 6.04 15.16
C GLY A 84 -6.44 6.40 16.63
N LEU A 85 -5.60 7.24 17.23
CA LEU A 85 -5.80 7.73 18.59
C LEU A 85 -7.01 8.66 18.69
N LEU A 86 -7.19 9.57 17.74
CA LEU A 86 -8.34 10.47 17.66
C LEU A 86 -9.67 9.70 17.57
N GLN A 87 -9.68 8.52 16.96
CA GLN A 87 -10.85 7.65 16.82
C GLN A 87 -10.96 6.58 17.91
N ASN A 88 -10.09 6.59 18.93
CA ASN A 88 -10.00 5.53 19.95
C ASN A 88 -9.88 4.11 19.34
N ALA A 89 -9.11 3.99 18.27
CA ALA A 89 -9.02 2.78 17.46
C ALA A 89 -8.10 1.69 18.03
N GLN A 90 -7.50 1.90 19.20
CA GLN A 90 -6.65 0.93 19.86
C GLN A 90 -7.43 -0.38 20.10
N ASN A 91 -6.84 -1.51 19.70
CA ASN A 91 -7.45 -2.83 19.75
C ASN A 91 -8.77 -3.00 18.95
N GLN A 92 -9.12 -2.03 18.09
CA GLN A 92 -10.25 -2.14 17.17
C GLN A 92 -9.76 -2.35 15.72
N PHE A 93 -8.97 -1.40 15.22
CA PHE A 93 -8.30 -1.53 13.93
C PHE A 93 -6.82 -1.10 13.97
N MET A 94 -6.30 -0.61 15.10
CA MET A 94 -4.90 -0.25 15.31
C MET A 94 -4.31 -1.01 16.49
N PHE A 95 -3.15 -1.66 16.28
CA PHE A 95 -2.56 -2.60 17.24
C PHE A 95 -1.05 -2.36 17.40
N SER A 96 -0.54 -2.67 18.58
CA SER A 96 0.88 -2.64 18.91
C SER A 96 1.45 -4.06 18.97
N HIS A 97 1.86 -4.57 17.82
CA HIS A 97 2.58 -5.84 17.72
C HIS A 97 4.09 -5.57 17.66
N GLN A 98 4.89 -6.56 18.08
CA GLN A 98 6.31 -6.58 17.81
C GLN A 98 6.54 -6.41 16.29
N LYS A 99 7.61 -5.67 15.92
CA LYS A 99 8.02 -5.46 14.53
C LYS A 99 9.54 -5.42 14.45
N MET A 100 10.15 -6.19 13.53
CA MET A 100 11.59 -6.19 13.33
C MET A 100 12.00 -6.37 11.87
N ALA A 101 13.17 -5.84 11.52
CA ALA A 101 13.94 -6.20 10.34
C ALA A 101 15.01 -7.22 10.75
N LEU A 102 14.88 -8.44 10.25
CA LEU A 102 15.76 -9.57 10.56
C LEU A 102 16.94 -9.61 9.57
N ALA A 103 18.14 -9.62 10.09
CA ALA A 103 19.38 -9.88 9.38
C ALA A 103 19.84 -11.32 9.63
N VAL A 104 20.26 -12.02 8.57
CA VAL A 104 20.71 -13.42 8.63
C VAL A 104 22.09 -13.54 7.98
N GLY A 105 23.06 -14.00 8.75
CA GLY A 105 24.48 -14.05 8.39
C GLY A 105 25.26 -12.79 8.76
N ASP A 106 26.57 -12.90 8.84
CA ASP A 106 27.43 -11.85 9.38
C ASP A 106 27.37 -10.54 8.59
N SER A 107 27.32 -10.63 7.26
CA SER A 107 27.24 -9.45 6.39
C SER A 107 25.96 -8.63 6.60
N GLU A 108 24.79 -9.29 6.69
CA GLU A 108 23.53 -8.60 6.96
C GLU A 108 23.49 -8.04 8.39
N CYS A 109 24.09 -8.77 9.36
CA CYS A 109 24.17 -8.30 10.74
C CYS A 109 25.09 -7.07 10.90
N GLU A 110 26.20 -7.03 10.19
CA GLU A 110 27.07 -5.84 10.18
C GLU A 110 26.36 -4.62 9.56
N TYR A 111 25.67 -4.83 8.43
CA TYR A 111 24.84 -3.80 7.81
C TYR A 111 23.77 -3.28 8.78
N MET A 112 23.08 -4.20 9.50
CA MET A 112 22.02 -3.83 10.43
C MET A 112 22.52 -3.01 11.63
N LYS A 113 23.72 -3.30 12.13
CA LYS A 113 24.36 -2.49 13.19
C LYS A 113 24.59 -1.05 12.75
N LYS A 114 25.21 -0.87 11.56
CA LYS A 114 25.44 0.46 11.00
C LYS A 114 24.14 1.24 10.79
N ARG A 115 23.10 0.54 10.28
CA ARG A 115 21.79 1.15 10.09
C ARG A 115 21.15 1.56 11.42
N HIS A 116 21.24 0.74 12.45
CA HIS A 116 20.71 1.08 13.78
C HIS A 116 21.37 2.34 14.35
N GLU A 117 22.68 2.48 14.19
CA GLU A 117 23.43 3.67 14.60
C GLU A 117 22.99 4.91 13.79
N GLU A 118 22.89 4.79 12.46
CA GLU A 118 22.51 5.90 11.57
C GLU A 118 21.06 6.38 11.79
N PHE A 119 20.14 5.47 12.09
CA PHE A 119 18.70 5.75 12.19
C PHE A 119 18.23 5.98 13.64
N GLY A 120 19.10 5.79 14.64
CA GLY A 120 18.76 5.84 16.06
C GLY A 120 18.13 7.16 16.52
N GLU A 121 18.60 8.30 16.01
CA GLU A 121 18.01 9.61 16.35
C GLU A 121 16.58 9.75 15.79
N LEU A 122 16.32 9.21 14.58
CA LEU A 122 15.01 9.29 13.96
C LEU A 122 14.00 8.33 14.61
N TYR A 123 14.48 7.17 15.08
CA TYR A 123 13.65 6.12 15.67
C TYR A 123 14.18 5.69 17.04
N PRO A 124 14.07 6.55 18.07
CA PRO A 124 14.64 6.26 19.41
C PRO A 124 14.01 5.04 20.09
N TYR A 125 12.85 4.58 19.62
CA TYR A 125 12.19 3.36 20.09
C TYR A 125 12.77 2.07 19.49
N MET A 126 13.52 2.16 18.38
CA MET A 126 14.10 0.98 17.72
C MET A 126 15.32 0.48 18.52
N LYS A 127 15.30 -0.80 18.84
CA LYS A 127 16.33 -1.49 19.60
C LYS A 127 17.10 -2.44 18.69
N PHE A 128 18.36 -2.68 19.02
CA PHE A 128 19.14 -3.75 18.41
C PHE A 128 18.92 -5.04 19.19
N PHE A 129 18.45 -6.09 18.49
CA PHE A 129 18.21 -7.40 19.06
C PHE A 129 19.30 -8.38 18.60
N ASN A 130 19.99 -8.98 19.55
CA ASN A 130 20.87 -10.13 19.32
C ASN A 130 20.05 -11.42 19.24
N LYS A 131 20.70 -12.55 18.95
CA LYS A 131 20.06 -13.88 18.81
C LYS A 131 19.27 -14.27 20.07
N ASP A 132 19.78 -14.00 21.27
CA ASP A 132 19.12 -14.35 22.52
C ASP A 132 17.83 -13.53 22.71
N LYS A 133 17.88 -12.24 22.41
CA LYS A 133 16.67 -11.40 22.45
C LYS A 133 15.65 -11.81 21.41
N ILE A 134 16.09 -12.13 20.19
CA ILE A 134 15.17 -12.67 19.13
C ILE A 134 14.54 -13.96 19.63
N LYS A 135 15.30 -14.86 20.26
CA LYS A 135 14.77 -16.11 20.80
C LYS A 135 13.68 -15.88 21.86
N GLN A 136 13.80 -14.85 22.69
CA GLN A 136 12.80 -14.50 23.70
C GLN A 136 11.47 -14.00 23.08
N ILE A 137 11.55 -13.15 22.06
CA ILE A 137 10.38 -12.48 21.46
C ILE A 137 9.79 -13.25 20.27
N GLU A 138 10.64 -13.92 19.48
CA GLU A 138 10.26 -14.73 18.30
C GLU A 138 10.99 -16.08 18.30
N PRO A 139 10.62 -17.03 19.18
CA PRO A 139 11.37 -18.28 19.37
C PRO A 139 11.58 -19.04 18.06
N LYS A 140 10.56 -19.10 17.18
CA LYS A 140 10.64 -19.85 15.92
C LYS A 140 11.65 -19.27 14.92
N VAL A 141 12.01 -18.00 15.06
CA VAL A 141 13.03 -17.33 14.24
C VAL A 141 14.43 -17.75 14.65
N ALA A 142 14.67 -17.96 15.94
CA ALA A 142 15.99 -18.29 16.48
C ALA A 142 16.34 -19.79 16.47
N LEU A 143 15.34 -20.68 16.27
CA LEU A 143 15.55 -22.12 16.21
C LEU A 143 16.06 -22.57 14.85
N GLY A 144 16.79 -23.69 14.82
CA GLY A 144 17.24 -24.34 13.60
C GLY A 144 16.15 -25.15 12.87
N GLU A 145 16.52 -25.83 11.79
CA GLU A 145 15.59 -26.56 10.91
C GLU A 145 14.81 -27.68 11.64
N ASN A 146 15.41 -28.29 12.65
CA ASN A 146 14.77 -29.33 13.44
C ASN A 146 13.93 -28.78 14.60
N GLY A 147 13.76 -27.46 14.70
CA GLY A 147 13.08 -26.82 15.82
C GLY A 147 13.87 -26.84 17.12
N ARG A 148 15.17 -27.13 17.06
CA ARG A 148 16.10 -27.12 18.20
C ARG A 148 16.86 -25.79 18.24
N ASP A 149 17.54 -25.55 19.36
CA ASP A 149 18.38 -24.37 19.56
C ASP A 149 19.77 -24.54 18.90
N ASP A 150 19.76 -24.83 17.62
CA ASP A 150 20.93 -25.16 16.80
C ASP A 150 20.96 -24.40 15.45
N ARG A 151 20.28 -23.24 15.37
CA ARG A 151 20.36 -22.40 14.16
C ARG A 151 21.80 -21.98 13.91
N PRO A 152 22.41 -22.43 12.76
CA PRO A 152 23.84 -22.21 12.53
C PRO A 152 24.17 -20.78 12.16
N GLU A 153 23.24 -20.03 11.54
CA GLU A 153 23.49 -18.67 11.10
C GLU A 153 23.53 -17.71 12.31
N ASN A 154 24.44 -16.75 12.22
CA ASN A 154 24.35 -15.54 13.04
C ASN A 154 23.10 -14.76 12.63
N ILE A 155 22.32 -14.32 13.60
CA ILE A 155 21.15 -13.49 13.38
C ILE A 155 21.14 -12.30 14.32
N CYS A 156 20.71 -11.17 13.80
CA CYS A 156 20.39 -9.98 14.59
C CYS A 156 19.17 -9.27 13.98
N ALA A 157 18.60 -8.31 14.68
CA ALA A 157 17.51 -7.52 14.14
C ALA A 157 17.54 -6.09 14.68
N MET A 158 16.95 -5.18 13.94
CA MET A 158 16.53 -3.88 14.43
C MET A 158 15.02 -3.91 14.58
N GLY A 159 14.49 -3.62 15.77
CA GLY A 159 13.06 -3.81 16.02
C GLY A 159 12.52 -3.10 17.24
N VAL A 160 11.22 -3.25 17.45
CA VAL A 160 10.48 -2.74 18.58
C VAL A 160 9.62 -3.86 19.19
N GLU A 161 9.54 -3.87 20.51
CA GLU A 161 8.73 -4.86 21.23
C GLU A 161 7.23 -4.50 21.18
N ALA A 162 6.37 -5.49 21.42
CA ALA A 162 4.92 -5.26 21.48
C ALA A 162 4.59 -4.32 22.65
N GLY A 163 3.59 -3.44 22.44
CA GLY A 163 3.14 -2.49 23.45
C GLY A 163 3.87 -1.14 23.45
N GLU A 164 5.00 -1.00 22.76
CA GLU A 164 5.78 0.24 22.77
C GLU A 164 5.27 1.27 21.74
N VAL A 165 4.99 0.82 20.52
CA VAL A 165 4.44 1.68 19.45
C VAL A 165 3.38 0.94 18.65
N PHE A 166 2.50 1.67 17.96
CA PHE A 166 1.55 1.07 17.04
C PHE A 166 2.24 0.70 15.72
N THR A 167 2.07 -0.54 15.31
CA THR A 167 2.77 -1.12 14.16
C THR A 167 1.84 -1.74 13.12
N THR A 168 0.59 -1.96 13.49
CA THR A 168 -0.37 -2.75 12.70
C THR A 168 -1.70 -2.01 12.60
N VAL A 169 -2.25 -1.94 11.38
CA VAL A 169 -3.56 -1.34 11.09
C VAL A 169 -4.35 -2.23 10.14
N ASP A 170 -5.60 -2.49 10.46
CA ASP A 170 -6.58 -2.95 9.48
C ASP A 170 -7.03 -1.75 8.63
N PHE A 171 -6.38 -1.58 7.48
CA PHE A 171 -6.69 -0.48 6.55
C PHE A 171 -8.09 -0.55 5.96
N GLY A 172 -8.72 -1.72 5.96
CA GLY A 172 -10.11 -1.88 5.56
C GLY A 172 -11.05 -1.19 6.55
N LYS A 173 -10.90 -1.48 7.84
CA LYS A 173 -11.66 -0.82 8.91
C LYS A 173 -11.33 0.66 9.03
N MET A 174 -10.07 1.04 8.84
CA MET A 174 -9.67 2.44 8.83
C MET A 174 -10.34 3.21 7.69
N SER A 175 -10.41 2.62 6.47
CA SER A 175 -11.11 3.25 5.33
C SER A 175 -12.59 3.47 5.64
N ALA A 176 -13.26 2.49 6.23
CA ALA A 176 -14.67 2.62 6.64
C ALA A 176 -14.85 3.73 7.70
N SER A 177 -13.96 3.78 8.69
CA SER A 177 -13.93 4.85 9.71
C SER A 177 -13.76 6.24 9.08
N LEU A 178 -12.81 6.40 8.15
CA LEU A 178 -12.59 7.68 7.46
C LEU A 178 -13.82 8.15 6.70
N VAL A 179 -14.50 7.25 5.97
CA VAL A 179 -15.74 7.58 5.26
C VAL A 179 -16.84 7.99 6.26
N GLU A 180 -17.04 7.22 7.31
CA GLU A 180 -18.04 7.51 8.34
C GLU A 180 -17.77 8.85 9.03
N GLN A 181 -16.52 9.10 9.42
CA GLN A 181 -16.15 10.36 10.08
C GLN A 181 -16.25 11.56 9.12
N GLY A 182 -15.95 11.38 7.83
CA GLY A 182 -16.17 12.41 6.81
C GLY A 182 -17.64 12.81 6.72
N GLN A 183 -18.55 11.84 6.72
CA GLN A 183 -20.00 12.10 6.68
C GLN A 183 -20.53 12.83 7.94
N LYS A 184 -19.88 12.70 9.08
CA LYS A 184 -20.28 13.33 10.36
C LYS A 184 -19.86 14.81 10.50
N GLN A 185 -19.18 15.40 9.51
CA GLN A 185 -18.65 16.77 9.64
C GLN A 185 -19.69 17.88 9.42
N GLY A 186 -20.97 17.56 9.28
CA GLY A 186 -22.04 18.55 9.11
C GLY A 186 -22.07 19.26 7.76
N LYS A 187 -21.34 18.73 6.76
CA LYS A 187 -21.35 19.19 5.37
C LYS A 187 -22.31 18.40 4.50
N ASN A 188 -22.62 18.93 3.31
CA ASN A 188 -23.37 18.18 2.31
C ASN A 188 -22.44 17.12 1.67
N THR A 189 -22.38 15.96 2.30
CA THR A 189 -21.59 14.83 1.81
C THR A 189 -22.49 13.79 1.14
N PHE A 190 -22.02 13.24 0.03
CA PHE A 190 -22.70 12.18 -0.72
C PHE A 190 -21.76 11.01 -0.91
N VAL A 191 -22.20 9.79 -0.58
CA VAL A 191 -21.42 8.56 -0.79
C VAL A 191 -22.26 7.60 -1.60
N ALA A 192 -21.70 7.16 -2.74
CA ALA A 192 -22.35 6.21 -3.63
C ALA A 192 -21.47 4.98 -3.83
N PHE A 193 -22.02 3.81 -3.50
CA PHE A 193 -21.42 2.49 -3.77
C PHE A 193 -22.07 1.83 -4.98
N ASN A 194 -21.42 0.82 -5.55
CA ASN A 194 -21.83 0.11 -6.76
C ASN A 194 -22.01 1.05 -7.98
N GLN A 195 -21.20 2.10 -8.04
CA GLN A 195 -21.19 3.10 -9.10
C GLN A 195 -19.79 3.19 -9.71
N GLU A 196 -19.56 2.48 -10.81
CA GLU A 196 -18.29 2.54 -11.53
C GLU A 196 -18.28 3.74 -12.49
N ILE A 197 -17.36 4.68 -12.28
CA ILE A 197 -17.13 5.77 -13.24
C ILE A 197 -16.44 5.20 -14.46
N VAL A 198 -17.09 5.31 -15.63
CA VAL A 198 -16.57 4.78 -16.90
C VAL A 198 -16.16 5.87 -17.88
N HIS A 199 -16.59 7.10 -17.65
CA HIS A 199 -16.26 8.25 -18.48
C HIS A 199 -16.18 9.53 -17.66
N ILE A 200 -15.19 10.37 -17.96
CA ILE A 200 -14.99 11.70 -17.39
C ILE A 200 -14.75 12.64 -18.57
N GLU A 201 -15.48 13.73 -18.65
CA GLU A 201 -15.23 14.81 -19.61
C GLU A 201 -15.28 16.16 -18.92
N LYS A 202 -14.50 17.12 -19.39
CA LYS A 202 -14.56 18.51 -18.93
C LYS A 202 -15.30 19.33 -19.98
N LYS A 203 -16.37 20.02 -19.57
CA LYS A 203 -17.12 20.98 -20.39
C LYS A 203 -17.13 22.30 -19.65
N ASP A 204 -16.54 23.31 -20.26
CA ASP A 204 -16.28 24.59 -19.63
C ASP A 204 -15.52 24.40 -18.31
N ASP A 205 -16.06 24.83 -17.20
CA ASP A 205 -15.43 24.70 -15.87
C ASP A 205 -16.00 23.54 -15.03
N ILE A 206 -16.78 22.63 -15.65
CA ILE A 206 -17.45 21.52 -14.95
C ILE A 206 -17.00 20.18 -15.53
N PHE A 207 -16.67 19.26 -14.65
CA PHE A 207 -16.47 17.86 -14.99
C PHE A 207 -17.80 17.11 -14.98
N ILE A 208 -18.05 16.34 -16.03
CA ILE A 208 -19.20 15.46 -16.17
C ILE A 208 -18.69 14.02 -16.06
N LEU A 209 -19.22 13.29 -15.07
CA LEU A 209 -18.84 11.91 -14.79
C LEU A 209 -20.01 10.99 -15.08
N LYS A 210 -19.79 9.95 -15.89
CA LYS A 210 -20.82 8.96 -16.21
C LYS A 210 -20.47 7.60 -15.64
N THR A 211 -21.46 6.94 -15.06
CA THR A 211 -21.31 5.61 -14.47
C THR A 211 -21.74 4.51 -15.44
N ASN A 212 -21.36 3.27 -15.12
CA ASN A 212 -21.82 2.06 -15.80
C ASN A 212 -23.34 1.81 -15.67
N THR A 213 -24.00 2.51 -14.75
CA THR A 213 -25.46 2.45 -14.51
C THR A 213 -26.19 3.63 -15.14
N TYR A 214 -25.52 4.39 -16.03
CA TYR A 214 -26.06 5.58 -16.71
C TYR A 214 -26.42 6.75 -15.78
N GLN A 215 -25.89 6.76 -14.54
CA GLN A 215 -25.98 7.95 -13.70
C GLN A 215 -24.96 8.99 -14.17
N GLU A 216 -25.32 10.27 -14.06
CA GLU A 216 -24.45 11.38 -14.37
C GLU A 216 -24.27 12.26 -13.13
N TYR A 217 -23.03 12.59 -12.82
CA TYR A 217 -22.61 13.50 -11.76
C TYR A 217 -21.85 14.67 -12.35
N ARG A 218 -22.00 15.83 -11.75
CA ARG A 218 -21.30 17.06 -12.15
C ARG A 218 -20.44 17.58 -11.01
N SER A 219 -19.26 18.09 -11.30
CA SER A 219 -18.35 18.60 -10.28
C SER A 219 -17.44 19.70 -10.82
N LYS A 220 -17.12 20.68 -9.97
CA LYS A 220 -16.09 21.67 -10.27
C LYS A 220 -14.69 21.07 -10.24
N ALA A 221 -14.46 20.09 -9.37
CA ALA A 221 -13.16 19.43 -9.23
C ALA A 221 -13.32 17.91 -9.02
N VAL A 222 -12.30 17.14 -9.43
CA VAL A 222 -12.30 15.66 -9.35
C VAL A 222 -10.94 15.15 -8.88
N VAL A 223 -10.94 14.21 -7.93
CA VAL A 223 -9.72 13.48 -7.57
C VAL A 223 -9.94 11.98 -7.72
N VAL A 224 -9.13 11.35 -8.56
CA VAL A 224 -9.23 9.94 -8.90
C VAL A 224 -8.22 9.12 -8.09
N ASN A 225 -8.72 8.40 -7.09
CA ASN A 225 -7.98 7.48 -6.22
C ASN A 225 -8.36 6.00 -6.49
N ALA A 226 -8.42 5.65 -7.78
CA ALA A 226 -8.91 4.36 -8.26
C ALA A 226 -7.78 3.29 -8.42
N GLY A 227 -6.64 3.47 -7.75
CA GLY A 227 -5.50 2.57 -7.85
C GLY A 227 -4.98 2.47 -9.28
N ALA A 228 -4.84 1.25 -9.83
CA ALA A 228 -4.38 1.06 -11.20
C ALA A 228 -5.35 1.62 -12.27
N HIS A 229 -6.63 1.73 -11.96
CA HIS A 229 -7.62 2.34 -12.86
C HIS A 229 -7.50 3.87 -12.96
N SER A 230 -6.76 4.52 -12.07
CA SER A 230 -6.52 5.97 -12.18
C SER A 230 -5.83 6.32 -13.50
N LEU A 231 -4.80 5.57 -13.89
CA LEU A 231 -4.12 5.78 -15.17
C LEU A 231 -5.02 5.46 -16.37
N TYR A 232 -5.81 4.38 -16.28
CA TYR A 232 -6.80 4.05 -17.31
C TYR A 232 -7.79 5.19 -17.55
N LEU A 233 -8.35 5.77 -16.50
CA LEU A 233 -9.28 6.90 -16.60
C LEU A 233 -8.58 8.17 -17.12
N ALA A 234 -7.33 8.43 -16.72
CA ALA A 234 -6.53 9.53 -17.23
C ALA A 234 -6.31 9.40 -18.76
N HIS A 235 -5.91 8.21 -19.22
CA HIS A 235 -5.71 7.93 -20.65
C HIS A 235 -6.98 8.12 -21.48
N LYS A 236 -8.16 7.84 -20.92
CA LYS A 236 -9.45 8.12 -21.60
C LYS A 236 -9.70 9.61 -21.80
N MET A 237 -9.10 10.45 -20.98
CA MET A 237 -9.11 11.91 -21.13
C MET A 237 -7.90 12.43 -21.93
N ASN A 238 -7.06 11.57 -22.49
CA ASN A 238 -5.78 11.90 -23.13
C ASN A 238 -4.79 12.61 -22.18
N LEU A 239 -4.84 12.33 -20.87
CA LEU A 239 -3.94 12.85 -19.84
C LEU A 239 -2.96 11.75 -19.41
N GLY A 240 -1.75 12.13 -18.95
CA GLY A 240 -0.73 11.21 -18.49
C GLY A 240 -0.18 10.28 -19.59
N MET A 241 -0.18 10.73 -20.85
CA MET A 241 0.26 9.93 -22.00
C MET A 241 1.75 9.61 -21.99
N ASP A 242 2.52 10.35 -21.19
CA ASP A 242 3.93 10.12 -20.86
C ASP A 242 4.14 8.99 -19.85
N LYS A 243 3.07 8.41 -19.32
CA LYS A 243 3.10 7.33 -18.31
C LYS A 243 2.51 6.03 -18.86
N SER A 244 2.95 4.94 -18.25
CA SER A 244 2.43 3.59 -18.45
C SER A 244 2.40 2.86 -17.11
N CYS A 245 1.79 1.70 -17.03
CA CYS A 245 1.67 0.97 -15.78
C CYS A 245 1.89 -0.53 -15.98
N TRP A 246 2.74 -1.10 -15.09
CA TRP A 246 2.85 -2.52 -14.88
C TRP A 246 2.16 -2.89 -13.56
N PRO A 247 1.02 -3.59 -13.62
CA PRO A 247 0.37 -4.09 -12.43
C PRO A 247 1.18 -5.25 -11.81
N VAL A 248 1.63 -5.08 -10.58
CA VAL A 248 2.35 -6.10 -9.83
C VAL A 248 1.45 -6.65 -8.73
N ALA A 249 1.08 -7.91 -8.85
CA ALA A 249 0.28 -8.62 -7.87
C ALA A 249 1.15 -9.26 -6.79
N GLY A 250 0.68 -9.25 -5.55
CA GLY A 250 1.27 -9.99 -4.45
C GLY A 250 0.38 -11.16 -4.04
N SER A 251 0.97 -12.31 -3.72
CA SER A 251 0.30 -13.45 -3.09
C SER A 251 0.82 -13.67 -1.70
N PHE A 252 0.01 -14.31 -0.87
CA PHE A 252 0.39 -14.72 0.47
C PHE A 252 0.16 -16.22 0.68
N TYR A 253 0.95 -16.78 1.57
CA TYR A 253 0.77 -18.13 2.12
C TYR A 253 0.47 -18.02 3.60
N LEU A 254 -0.58 -18.70 4.04
CA LEU A 254 -0.99 -18.77 5.44
C LEU A 254 -0.55 -20.09 6.05
N THR A 255 -0.26 -20.05 7.34
CA THR A 255 -0.09 -21.26 8.16
C THR A 255 -1.41 -21.64 8.83
N LYS A 256 -1.48 -22.85 9.36
CA LYS A 256 -2.63 -23.33 10.15
C LYS A 256 -2.53 -22.95 11.64
N GLN A 257 -1.48 -22.27 12.02
CA GLN A 257 -1.18 -21.91 13.40
C GLN A 257 -0.35 -20.63 13.46
N LYS A 258 -0.33 -19.99 14.61
CA LYS A 258 0.53 -18.85 14.88
C LYS A 258 1.97 -19.32 15.06
N LEU A 259 2.87 -18.96 14.15
CA LEU A 259 4.31 -19.24 14.23
C LEU A 259 5.11 -18.02 14.70
N LEU A 260 4.65 -16.81 14.38
CA LEU A 260 5.28 -15.56 14.74
C LEU A 260 4.37 -14.76 15.70
N ASN A 261 4.97 -14.08 16.64
CA ASN A 261 4.26 -13.22 17.59
C ASN A 261 3.99 -11.83 17.00
N GLY A 262 4.83 -11.37 16.11
CA GLY A 262 4.74 -10.08 15.44
C GLY A 262 5.29 -10.12 14.03
N LYS A 263 5.71 -8.96 13.55
CA LYS A 263 6.13 -8.75 12.17
C LYS A 263 7.63 -8.94 12.02
N VAL A 264 8.04 -9.86 11.16
CA VAL A 264 9.44 -10.16 10.86
C VAL A 264 9.70 -9.94 9.37
N TYR A 265 10.42 -8.89 9.04
CA TYR A 265 10.80 -8.50 7.69
C TYR A 265 12.24 -8.89 7.41
N MET A 266 12.54 -9.40 6.23
CA MET A 266 13.93 -9.65 5.82
C MET A 266 14.61 -8.37 5.35
N VAL A 267 15.93 -8.34 5.37
CA VAL A 267 16.72 -7.26 4.73
C VAL A 267 16.35 -7.16 3.25
N GLN A 268 16.06 -5.95 2.80
CA GLN A 268 15.67 -5.69 1.41
C GLN A 268 16.89 -5.55 0.50
N ASN A 269 16.82 -6.18 -0.66
CA ASN A 269 17.80 -5.93 -1.71
C ASN A 269 17.52 -4.55 -2.34
N PRO A 270 18.47 -3.60 -2.29
CA PRO A 270 18.25 -2.24 -2.80
C PRO A 270 18.01 -2.17 -4.32
N LYS A 271 18.40 -3.21 -5.08
CA LYS A 271 18.14 -3.29 -6.52
C LYS A 271 16.73 -3.71 -6.88
N LEU A 272 15.99 -4.29 -5.92
CA LEU A 272 14.63 -4.78 -6.18
C LEU A 272 13.60 -3.73 -5.77
N PRO A 273 12.71 -3.33 -6.68
CA PRO A 273 11.66 -2.34 -6.39
C PRO A 273 10.49 -2.91 -5.59
N PHE A 274 10.59 -4.14 -5.12
CA PHE A 274 9.49 -4.88 -4.50
C PHE A 274 9.76 -5.10 -3.02
N ALA A 275 8.67 -5.27 -2.24
CA ALA A 275 8.78 -5.55 -0.81
C ALA A 275 9.53 -6.86 -0.55
N ALA A 276 10.41 -6.87 0.46
CA ALA A 276 11.03 -8.09 0.93
C ALA A 276 9.99 -9.08 1.47
N LEU A 277 10.30 -10.36 1.39
CA LEU A 277 9.52 -11.39 2.06
C LEU A 277 9.47 -11.09 3.56
N HIS A 278 8.29 -11.19 4.14
CA HIS A 278 8.08 -11.06 5.57
C HIS A 278 7.10 -12.11 6.07
N GLY A 279 7.11 -12.33 7.37
CA GLY A 279 6.10 -13.10 8.07
C GLY A 279 5.46 -12.25 9.16
N ASP A 280 4.14 -12.38 9.31
CA ASP A 280 3.38 -11.65 10.32
C ASP A 280 2.09 -12.40 10.71
N PRO A 281 1.59 -12.23 11.94
CA PRO A 281 0.27 -12.70 12.30
C PRO A 281 -0.79 -11.88 11.55
N ASP A 282 -1.76 -12.54 10.93
CA ASP A 282 -2.83 -11.89 10.15
C ASP A 282 -4.06 -11.64 11.03
N LEU A 283 -4.47 -10.36 11.13
CA LEU A 283 -5.63 -9.93 11.92
C LEU A 283 -6.96 -10.57 11.48
N LEU A 284 -7.05 -10.98 10.20
CA LEU A 284 -8.28 -11.51 9.59
C LEU A 284 -8.24 -13.04 9.40
N ALA A 285 -7.17 -13.69 9.88
CA ALA A 285 -6.98 -15.13 9.83
C ALA A 285 -6.60 -15.70 11.21
N ASP A 286 -7.33 -15.30 12.25
CA ASP A 286 -7.17 -15.76 13.64
C ASP A 286 -5.73 -15.67 14.16
N MET A 287 -4.99 -14.63 13.75
CA MET A 287 -3.57 -14.43 14.05
C MET A 287 -2.65 -15.57 13.55
N ASN A 288 -3.12 -16.43 12.64
CA ASN A 288 -2.27 -17.38 11.95
C ASN A 288 -1.18 -16.64 11.18
N THR A 289 0.01 -17.22 11.12
CA THR A 289 1.12 -16.55 10.46
C THR A 289 0.94 -16.56 8.95
N ARG A 290 1.10 -15.38 8.37
CA ARG A 290 1.10 -15.14 6.94
C ARG A 290 2.51 -14.85 6.49
N PHE A 291 2.94 -15.43 5.37
CA PHE A 291 4.20 -15.13 4.69
C PHE A 291 3.94 -14.56 3.31
N GLY A 292 4.72 -13.58 2.90
CA GLY A 292 4.64 -12.93 1.60
C GLY A 292 5.15 -11.49 1.63
N PRO A 293 4.73 -10.66 0.66
CA PRO A 293 4.06 -11.04 -0.58
C PRO A 293 5.04 -11.59 -1.63
N THR A 294 4.54 -12.33 -2.60
CA THR A 294 5.20 -12.52 -3.89
C THR A 294 5.09 -11.26 -4.74
N ALA A 295 5.78 -11.18 -5.86
CA ALA A 295 5.71 -10.04 -6.78
C ALA A 295 5.58 -10.53 -8.23
N LEU A 296 4.34 -10.66 -8.69
CA LEU A 296 3.99 -11.18 -10.00
C LEU A 296 3.45 -10.05 -10.90
N VAL A 297 4.04 -9.85 -12.06
CA VAL A 297 3.46 -8.97 -13.09
C VAL A 297 2.29 -9.68 -13.74
N ILE A 298 1.11 -9.06 -13.74
CA ILE A 298 -0.10 -9.63 -14.32
C ILE A 298 -0.73 -8.67 -15.34
N PRO A 299 -1.31 -9.19 -16.44
CA PRO A 299 -1.99 -8.37 -17.44
C PRO A 299 -3.42 -8.02 -17.01
N LYS A 300 -3.59 -7.47 -15.79
CA LYS A 300 -4.85 -7.11 -15.18
C LYS A 300 -4.68 -5.94 -14.21
N LEU A 301 -5.68 -5.09 -14.10
CA LEU A 301 -5.70 -4.03 -13.09
C LEU A 301 -6.24 -4.52 -11.74
N GLU A 302 -6.86 -5.70 -11.70
CA GLU A 302 -7.38 -6.35 -10.49
C GLU A 302 -7.05 -7.84 -10.48
N ARG A 303 -6.67 -8.37 -9.31
CA ARG A 303 -6.17 -9.76 -9.25
C ARG A 303 -7.27 -10.82 -9.34
N TYR A 304 -8.32 -10.72 -8.54
CA TYR A 304 -9.28 -11.81 -8.33
C TYR A 304 -10.64 -11.61 -9.00
N HIS A 305 -10.82 -10.55 -9.78
CA HIS A 305 -12.08 -10.20 -10.42
C HIS A 305 -12.17 -10.69 -11.89
N GLY A 306 -11.68 -11.90 -12.16
CA GLY A 306 -11.73 -12.53 -13.48
C GLY A 306 -10.86 -11.84 -14.54
N LEU A 307 -11.37 -11.78 -15.78
CA LEU A 307 -10.66 -11.19 -16.92
C LEU A 307 -11.19 -9.81 -17.33
N LYS A 308 -12.15 -9.26 -16.60
CA LYS A 308 -12.83 -7.99 -16.95
C LYS A 308 -11.82 -6.84 -17.11
N SER A 309 -10.79 -6.77 -16.25
CA SER A 309 -9.79 -5.70 -16.28
C SER A 309 -8.61 -5.93 -17.25
N VAL A 310 -8.65 -6.99 -18.07
CA VAL A 310 -7.59 -7.23 -19.08
C VAL A 310 -7.62 -6.20 -20.22
N PRO A 311 -8.76 -5.87 -20.86
CA PRO A 311 -8.81 -4.80 -21.84
C PRO A 311 -8.37 -3.45 -21.26
N GLU A 312 -8.82 -3.11 -20.05
CA GLU A 312 -8.46 -1.89 -19.34
C GLU A 312 -6.96 -1.81 -19.06
N PHE A 313 -6.32 -2.96 -18.78
CA PHE A 313 -4.87 -3.04 -18.63
C PHE A 313 -4.15 -2.63 -19.92
N PHE A 314 -4.55 -3.16 -21.09
CA PHE A 314 -3.92 -2.79 -22.36
C PHE A 314 -4.10 -1.32 -22.70
N GLU A 315 -5.25 -0.74 -22.35
CA GLU A 315 -5.47 0.70 -22.48
C GLU A 315 -4.59 1.53 -21.53
N ALA A 316 -4.40 1.08 -20.30
CA ALA A 316 -3.51 1.73 -19.33
C ALA A 316 -2.02 1.53 -19.67
N LEU A 317 -1.65 0.37 -20.22
CA LEU A 317 -0.29 0.06 -20.62
C LEU A 317 0.19 0.97 -21.77
N LYS A 318 -0.69 1.29 -22.73
CA LYS A 318 -0.34 2.11 -23.92
C LYS A 318 1.00 1.68 -24.48
N LEU A 319 1.09 0.41 -24.87
CA LEU A 319 2.32 -0.22 -25.33
C LEU A 319 2.92 0.53 -26.53
N ASP A 320 4.14 1.03 -26.36
CA ASP A 320 4.92 1.72 -27.39
C ASP A 320 6.40 1.30 -27.32
N LYS A 321 7.23 1.88 -28.19
CA LYS A 321 8.66 1.57 -28.27
C LYS A 321 9.40 1.85 -26.95
N THR A 322 8.97 2.89 -26.21
CA THR A 322 9.61 3.28 -24.93
C THR A 322 9.27 2.28 -23.84
N VAL A 323 7.99 1.90 -23.73
CA VAL A 323 7.56 0.86 -22.79
C VAL A 323 8.28 -0.45 -23.07
N LEU A 324 8.38 -0.87 -24.33
CA LEU A 324 9.16 -2.05 -24.72
C LEU A 324 10.64 -1.93 -24.35
N LYS A 325 11.27 -0.77 -24.57
CA LYS A 325 12.67 -0.52 -24.22
C LYS A 325 12.89 -0.61 -22.70
N VAL A 326 12.03 0.03 -21.90
CA VAL A 326 12.10 -0.03 -20.42
C VAL A 326 11.93 -1.47 -19.94
N THR A 327 10.90 -2.15 -20.43
CA THR A 327 10.67 -3.56 -20.15
C THR A 327 11.90 -4.42 -20.46
N PHE A 328 12.45 -4.27 -21.65
CA PHE A 328 13.63 -5.02 -22.08
C PHE A 328 14.87 -4.68 -21.25
N SER A 329 15.04 -3.41 -20.84
CA SER A 329 16.16 -3.01 -19.97
C SER A 329 16.10 -3.68 -18.60
N MET A 330 14.90 -3.83 -18.04
CA MET A 330 14.69 -4.56 -16.77
C MET A 330 15.07 -6.04 -16.91
N PHE A 331 14.71 -6.67 -18.04
CA PHE A 331 15.10 -8.07 -18.30
C PHE A 331 16.58 -8.27 -18.62
N LYS A 332 17.33 -7.21 -18.96
CA LYS A 332 18.79 -7.26 -19.12
C LYS A 332 19.52 -7.38 -17.78
N ASP A 333 18.99 -6.79 -16.70
CA ASP A 333 19.58 -6.98 -15.38
C ASP A 333 19.28 -8.41 -14.87
N PRO A 334 20.32 -9.25 -14.65
CA PRO A 334 20.12 -10.63 -14.23
C PRO A 334 19.40 -10.73 -12.88
N THR A 335 19.59 -9.78 -11.97
CA THR A 335 18.96 -9.77 -10.64
C THR A 335 17.46 -9.56 -10.78
N ILE A 336 17.04 -8.56 -11.53
CA ILE A 336 15.61 -8.24 -11.75
C ILE A 336 14.94 -9.36 -12.57
N ARG A 337 15.57 -9.79 -13.66
CA ARG A 337 15.05 -10.88 -14.51
C ARG A 337 14.84 -12.17 -13.71
N ASN A 338 15.85 -12.62 -12.98
CA ASN A 338 15.77 -13.85 -12.20
C ASN A 338 14.72 -13.72 -11.10
N TYR A 339 14.60 -12.56 -10.46
CA TYR A 339 13.56 -12.29 -9.48
C TYR A 339 12.16 -12.40 -10.09
N ILE A 340 11.92 -11.76 -11.24
CA ILE A 340 10.62 -11.84 -11.93
C ILE A 340 10.30 -13.28 -12.32
N LEU A 341 11.23 -13.99 -12.97
CA LEU A 341 11.05 -15.39 -13.38
C LEU A 341 10.80 -16.30 -12.19
N TYR A 342 11.53 -16.11 -11.09
CA TYR A 342 11.36 -16.88 -9.87
C TYR A 342 9.98 -16.67 -9.24
N ASN A 343 9.45 -15.44 -9.26
CA ASN A 343 8.11 -15.16 -8.75
C ASN A 343 7.00 -15.81 -9.59
N TYR A 344 7.20 -16.02 -10.90
CA TYR A 344 6.25 -16.79 -11.71
C TYR A 344 6.17 -18.27 -11.28
N LEU A 345 7.27 -18.85 -10.77
CA LEU A 345 7.28 -20.23 -10.30
C LEU A 345 6.39 -20.43 -9.04
N PHE A 346 6.16 -19.38 -8.25
CA PHE A 346 5.23 -19.44 -7.11
C PHE A 346 3.76 -19.53 -7.51
N GLU A 347 3.43 -19.32 -8.76
CA GLU A 347 2.03 -19.46 -9.26
C GLU A 347 1.83 -20.84 -9.95
N LEU A 348 2.89 -21.63 -10.09
CA LEU A 348 2.79 -22.96 -10.72
C LEU A 348 2.37 -23.99 -9.66
N PRO A 349 1.21 -24.65 -9.83
CA PRO A 349 0.78 -25.67 -8.91
C PRO A 349 1.81 -26.81 -8.80
N PHE A 350 1.93 -27.39 -7.61
CA PHE A 350 2.82 -28.47 -7.20
C PHE A 350 4.26 -28.08 -6.80
N ILE A 351 4.82 -27.03 -7.36
CA ILE A 351 6.18 -26.57 -6.99
C ILE A 351 6.17 -25.27 -6.16
N ASP A 352 5.08 -24.52 -6.22
CA ASP A 352 4.88 -23.23 -5.57
C ASP A 352 5.25 -23.24 -4.08
N LYS A 353 4.66 -24.13 -3.30
CA LYS A 353 4.88 -24.23 -1.85
C LYS A 353 6.31 -24.60 -1.47
N SER A 354 6.91 -25.54 -2.19
CA SER A 354 8.27 -26.00 -1.86
C SER A 354 9.31 -24.92 -2.12
N LEU A 355 9.16 -24.17 -3.22
CA LEU A 355 10.01 -23.03 -3.51
C LEU A 355 9.80 -21.89 -2.51
N PHE A 356 8.53 -21.57 -2.20
CA PHE A 356 8.21 -20.51 -1.26
C PHE A 356 8.73 -20.81 0.16
N VAL A 357 8.57 -22.04 0.64
CA VAL A 357 9.10 -22.48 1.93
C VAL A 357 10.61 -22.33 2.00
N LYS A 358 11.34 -22.59 0.92
CA LYS A 358 12.79 -22.40 0.88
C LYS A 358 13.18 -20.96 1.24
N ASP A 359 12.45 -19.96 0.73
CA ASP A 359 12.72 -18.56 1.06
C ASP A 359 12.21 -18.19 2.47
N ALA A 360 11.02 -18.67 2.84
CA ALA A 360 10.42 -18.40 4.15
C ALA A 360 11.19 -19.04 5.32
N LYS A 361 11.97 -20.11 5.06
CA LYS A 361 12.91 -20.72 6.02
C LYS A 361 14.00 -19.75 6.49
N LYS A 362 14.29 -18.71 5.73
CA LYS A 362 15.19 -17.65 6.20
C LYS A 362 14.63 -16.97 7.46
N ILE A 363 13.29 -16.87 7.57
CA ILE A 363 12.60 -16.32 8.75
C ILE A 363 12.36 -17.44 9.79
N VAL A 364 11.71 -18.55 9.39
CA VAL A 364 11.37 -19.67 10.27
C VAL A 364 12.03 -20.95 9.72
N PRO A 365 13.24 -21.32 10.16
CA PRO A 365 13.99 -22.43 9.58
C PRO A 365 13.27 -23.78 9.64
N SER A 366 12.47 -24.03 10.67
CA SER A 366 11.72 -25.27 10.86
C SER A 366 10.42 -25.37 10.03
N LEU A 367 10.10 -24.36 9.21
CA LEU A 367 8.89 -24.34 8.38
C LEU A 367 8.89 -25.49 7.36
N LYS A 368 7.75 -26.17 7.24
CA LYS A 368 7.56 -27.28 6.28
C LYS A 368 6.50 -26.90 5.25
N THR A 369 6.57 -27.55 4.09
CA THR A 369 5.58 -27.38 3.01
C THR A 369 4.15 -27.74 3.45
N SER A 370 4.01 -28.69 4.41
CA SER A 370 2.73 -29.06 5.00
C SER A 370 2.11 -27.99 5.90
N ASP A 371 2.93 -27.04 6.38
CA ASP A 371 2.51 -26.04 7.36
C ASP A 371 1.82 -24.86 6.68
N ILE A 372 2.04 -24.69 5.37
CA ILE A 372 1.52 -23.56 4.61
C ILE A 372 0.49 -23.97 3.56
N TYR A 373 -0.39 -23.04 3.24
CA TYR A 373 -1.30 -23.13 2.10
C TYR A 373 -1.44 -21.77 1.41
N TYR A 374 -1.69 -21.81 0.11
CA TYR A 374 -1.92 -20.60 -0.68
C TYR A 374 -3.19 -19.89 -0.20
N ALA A 375 -3.06 -18.63 0.16
CA ALA A 375 -4.17 -17.83 0.68
C ALA A 375 -4.99 -17.23 -0.48
N LYS A 376 -5.90 -18.03 -1.04
CA LYS A 376 -6.77 -17.57 -2.14
C LYS A 376 -7.60 -16.36 -1.71
N GLY A 377 -7.57 -15.28 -2.51
CA GLY A 377 -8.25 -14.02 -2.20
C GLY A 377 -7.42 -13.06 -1.35
N PHE A 378 -6.21 -13.46 -0.92
CA PHE A 378 -5.26 -12.58 -0.28
C PHE A 378 -4.28 -11.99 -1.29
N GLY A 379 -3.94 -10.72 -1.08
CA GLY A 379 -3.06 -9.96 -1.97
C GLY A 379 -3.81 -9.00 -2.88
N GLY A 380 -3.10 -7.95 -3.25
CA GLY A 380 -3.60 -6.86 -4.09
C GLY A 380 -2.73 -6.64 -5.32
N VAL A 381 -3.10 -5.65 -6.12
CA VAL A 381 -2.36 -5.18 -7.28
C VAL A 381 -1.78 -3.80 -7.00
N ARG A 382 -0.48 -3.64 -7.23
CA ARG A 382 0.24 -2.37 -7.12
C ARG A 382 0.47 -1.81 -8.53
N PRO A 383 0.01 -0.60 -8.84
CA PRO A 383 0.31 0.05 -10.12
C PRO A 383 1.77 0.53 -10.12
N GLN A 384 2.64 -0.21 -10.77
CA GLN A 384 4.03 0.21 -10.95
C GLN A 384 4.11 1.09 -12.20
N VAL A 385 4.34 2.38 -12.01
CA VAL A 385 4.32 3.36 -13.09
C VAL A 385 5.63 3.37 -13.85
N ILE A 386 5.57 3.41 -15.18
CA ILE A 386 6.68 3.67 -16.07
C ILE A 386 6.59 5.12 -16.51
N ASP A 387 7.64 5.88 -16.27
CA ASP A 387 7.84 7.22 -16.86
C ASP A 387 8.49 7.07 -18.24
N LYS A 388 7.72 7.34 -19.29
CA LYS A 388 8.20 7.21 -20.68
C LYS A 388 9.20 8.31 -21.05
N THR A 389 9.10 9.47 -20.41
CA THR A 389 10.02 10.60 -20.66
C THR A 389 11.41 10.29 -20.14
N ARG A 390 11.49 9.72 -18.92
CA ARG A 390 12.74 9.29 -18.31
C ARG A 390 13.20 7.92 -18.81
N GLY A 391 12.28 7.11 -19.33
CA GLY A 391 12.57 5.75 -19.77
C GLY A 391 12.87 4.79 -18.61
N GLU A 392 12.20 4.95 -17.47
CA GLU A 392 12.45 4.19 -16.25
C GLU A 392 11.18 3.80 -15.49
N LEU A 393 11.30 2.79 -14.62
CA LEU A 393 10.26 2.42 -13.67
C LEU A 393 10.32 3.35 -12.47
N MET A 394 9.22 4.02 -12.16
CA MET A 394 9.11 4.91 -11.00
C MET A 394 9.01 4.09 -9.70
N LEU A 395 9.86 4.41 -8.73
CA LEU A 395 9.83 3.83 -7.40
C LEU A 395 9.11 4.78 -6.43
N GLY A 396 7.79 4.78 -6.46
CA GLY A 396 7.01 5.66 -5.58
C GLY A 396 5.67 6.05 -6.19
N GLU A 397 5.09 7.07 -5.61
CA GLU A 397 3.79 7.60 -6.02
C GLU A 397 3.92 8.43 -7.30
N ALA A 398 2.88 8.39 -8.11
CA ALA A 398 2.73 9.23 -9.28
C ALA A 398 1.36 9.92 -9.25
N SER A 399 1.33 11.20 -9.59
CA SER A 399 0.11 11.97 -9.77
C SER A 399 0.13 12.64 -11.14
N ILE A 400 -1.02 12.70 -11.79
CA ILE A 400 -1.23 13.43 -13.04
C ILE A 400 -2.10 14.64 -12.73
N THR A 401 -1.58 15.85 -12.98
CA THR A 401 -2.20 17.13 -12.66
C THR A 401 -2.16 18.10 -13.85
N GLU A 402 -2.15 17.55 -15.07
CA GLU A 402 -1.98 18.30 -16.32
C GLU A 402 -3.15 19.25 -16.64
N THR A 403 -4.31 18.94 -16.08
CA THR A 403 -5.54 19.75 -16.28
C THR A 403 -6.00 20.31 -14.95
N PRO A 404 -6.21 21.66 -14.83
CA PRO A 404 -6.71 22.27 -13.62
C PRO A 404 -8.04 21.66 -13.17
N GLY A 405 -8.16 21.40 -11.87
CA GLY A 405 -9.35 20.85 -11.24
C GLY A 405 -9.46 19.33 -11.27
N ILE A 406 -8.53 18.59 -11.87
CA ILE A 406 -8.53 17.13 -11.80
C ILE A 406 -7.15 16.57 -11.44
N ILE A 407 -7.13 15.56 -10.55
CA ILE A 407 -5.94 14.83 -10.13
C ILE A 407 -6.19 13.33 -10.31
N PHE A 408 -5.22 12.61 -10.88
CA PHE A 408 -5.22 11.14 -10.91
C PHE A 408 -4.04 10.62 -10.10
N ASN A 409 -4.32 9.83 -9.07
CA ASN A 409 -3.30 9.29 -8.17
C ASN A 409 -3.05 7.80 -8.41
N MET A 410 -1.78 7.46 -8.51
CA MET A 410 -1.29 6.08 -8.52
C MET A 410 -0.33 5.92 -7.35
N THR A 411 -0.77 5.20 -6.32
CA THR A 411 -0.03 5.04 -5.06
C THR A 411 0.37 3.58 -4.86
N PRO A 412 1.57 3.15 -5.35
CA PRO A 412 2.11 1.85 -5.01
C PRO A 412 2.52 1.80 -3.53
N SER A 413 2.96 0.63 -3.04
CA SER A 413 3.41 0.47 -1.65
C SER A 413 4.56 1.46 -1.30
N PRO A 414 4.52 2.13 -0.14
CA PRO A 414 3.62 1.96 1.01
C PRO A 414 2.37 2.87 0.99
N GLY A 415 1.68 2.98 -0.12
CA GLY A 415 0.56 3.90 -0.35
C GLY A 415 -0.53 3.94 0.73
N ALA A 416 -0.75 2.84 1.46
CA ALA A 416 -1.71 2.84 2.56
C ALA A 416 -1.23 3.69 3.76
N THR A 417 0.05 3.64 4.08
CA THR A 417 0.61 4.44 5.18
C THR A 417 0.75 5.91 4.83
N SER A 418 0.93 6.26 3.55
CA SER A 418 1.03 7.65 3.10
C SER A 418 -0.33 8.32 2.81
N CYS A 419 -1.44 7.62 3.01
CA CYS A 419 -2.77 8.06 2.55
C CYS A 419 -3.19 9.43 3.10
N LEU A 420 -2.96 9.72 4.38
CA LEU A 420 -3.30 11.02 4.98
C LEU A 420 -2.38 12.13 4.45
N GLY A 421 -1.07 11.90 4.34
CA GLY A 421 -0.17 12.91 3.76
C GLY A 421 -0.44 13.21 2.27
N ASN A 422 -0.93 12.22 1.52
CA ASN A 422 -1.38 12.43 0.15
C ASN A 422 -2.70 13.18 0.09
N ALA A 423 -3.62 12.86 1.00
CA ALA A 423 -4.88 13.55 1.14
C ALA A 423 -4.69 15.04 1.50
N GLU A 424 -3.76 15.35 2.41
CA GLU A 424 -3.36 16.73 2.73
C GLU A 424 -2.92 17.49 1.48
N ARG A 425 -2.00 16.92 0.71
CA ARG A 425 -1.53 17.53 -0.55
C ARG A 425 -2.69 17.80 -1.51
N ASP A 426 -3.51 16.78 -1.74
CA ASP A 426 -4.60 16.88 -2.72
C ASP A 426 -5.72 17.80 -2.24
N ALA A 427 -6.05 17.81 -0.93
CA ALA A 427 -7.02 18.73 -0.36
C ALA A 427 -6.57 20.19 -0.48
N LYS A 428 -5.29 20.48 -0.25
CA LYS A 428 -4.71 21.82 -0.44
C LYS A 428 -4.76 22.27 -1.91
N LEU A 429 -4.44 21.39 -2.85
CA LEU A 429 -4.56 21.68 -4.29
C LEU A 429 -6.00 21.94 -4.70
N MET A 430 -6.97 21.19 -4.14
CA MET A 430 -8.38 21.43 -4.43
C MET A 430 -8.88 22.74 -3.81
N CYS A 431 -8.41 23.08 -2.60
CA CYS A 431 -8.71 24.39 -2.01
C CYS A 431 -8.16 25.54 -2.85
N GLU A 432 -6.91 25.45 -3.30
CA GLU A 432 -6.31 26.45 -4.18
C GLU A 432 -7.12 26.63 -5.48
N TYR A 433 -7.47 25.52 -6.14
CA TYR A 433 -8.23 25.56 -7.38
C TYR A 433 -9.65 26.14 -7.20
N LEU A 434 -10.33 25.84 -6.09
CA LEU A 434 -11.70 26.27 -5.83
C LEU A 434 -11.79 27.62 -5.11
N GLY A 435 -10.67 28.23 -4.70
CA GLY A 435 -10.67 29.42 -3.85
C GLY A 435 -11.19 29.14 -2.44
N ALA A 436 -11.11 27.91 -1.97
CA ALA A 436 -11.50 27.47 -0.64
C ALA A 436 -10.33 27.54 0.36
N LYS A 437 -10.63 27.40 1.65
CA LYS A 437 -9.62 27.44 2.71
C LYS A 437 -9.36 26.04 3.28
N PHE A 438 -8.08 25.74 3.54
CA PHE A 438 -7.67 24.61 4.34
C PHE A 438 -7.35 25.08 5.76
N ASP A 439 -7.89 24.41 6.78
CA ASP A 439 -7.69 24.72 8.19
C ASP A 439 -6.39 24.06 8.69
N GLU A 440 -5.25 24.74 8.47
CA GLU A 440 -3.92 24.27 8.81
C GLU A 440 -3.77 24.03 10.34
N ASP A 441 -4.34 24.91 11.17
CA ASP A 441 -4.18 24.83 12.62
C ASP A 441 -4.90 23.60 13.18
N LYS A 442 -6.13 23.36 12.74
CA LYS A 442 -6.90 22.19 13.13
C LYS A 442 -6.24 20.89 12.63
N PHE A 443 -5.80 20.89 11.38
CA PHE A 443 -5.09 19.75 10.79
C PHE A 443 -3.82 19.42 11.58
N ALA A 444 -2.99 20.44 11.85
CA ALA A 444 -1.75 20.24 12.59
C ALA A 444 -2.02 19.76 14.03
N SER A 445 -3.01 20.30 14.72
CA SER A 445 -3.34 19.90 16.09
C SER A 445 -3.84 18.44 16.20
N GLU A 446 -4.48 17.93 15.15
CA GLU A 446 -5.10 16.60 15.16
C GLU A 446 -4.21 15.50 14.52
N LEU A 447 -3.43 15.85 13.49
CA LEU A 447 -2.70 14.86 12.70
C LEU A 447 -1.19 15.07 12.63
N LEU A 448 -0.63 16.21 13.11
CA LEU A 448 0.81 16.46 13.15
C LEU A 448 1.34 16.58 14.59
#